data_1114ad770dda360e57f16c44aff7b27f
#
_entry.id   1114ad770dda360e57f16c44aff7b27f
#
_cell.length_a   1.000
_cell.length_b   1.000
_cell.length_c   1.000
_cell.angle_alpha   90.00
_cell.angle_beta   90.00
_cell.angle_gamma   90.00
#
_symmetry.space_group_name_H-M   'P 1'
#
loop_
_entity.id
_entity.type
_entity.pdbx_description
1 polymer ?
#
loop_
_entity_poly.entity_id
_entity_poly.type
_entity_poly.pdbx_seq_one_letter_code
_entity_poly.pdbx_strand_id
1 'polypeptide(L)'
;MEKIVEQTKYSLKRTLVKAFILIALIIVSVYLLQFTSVKDFLTPEALGRFLEASGFWAPLVFILIHASSICLFLPASILTVIGAAIFGAYWGFLYVWIGAIIGASGAFLIGRTLGRDFVASLIGAKIKKYDDAIERNGFETVFYLRLINVPFTPLNYGMSLTKVHFWDYFFGTGLGVVIGLFILTFLGGS
;
A
#
# COMPACT_ATOMS: atom_id res chain seq x y z
N MET A 1 -9.05 -37.68 17.76
CA MET A 1 -8.95 -37.51 16.30
C MET A 1 -9.98 -36.49 15.78
N GLU A 2 -11.23 -36.58 16.20
CA GLU A 2 -12.34 -35.71 15.79
C GLU A 2 -12.12 -34.20 16.08
N LYS A 3 -11.65 -33.86 17.29
CA LYS A 3 -11.33 -32.48 17.68
C LYS A 3 -10.24 -31.81 16.82
N ILE A 4 -9.24 -32.60 16.36
CA ILE A 4 -8.16 -32.12 15.50
C ILE A 4 -8.69 -31.80 14.08
N VAL A 5 -9.56 -32.69 13.57
CA VAL A 5 -10.20 -32.49 12.24
C VAL A 5 -11.13 -31.29 12.27
N GLU A 6 -11.87 -31.08 13.35
CA GLU A 6 -12.77 -29.94 13.51
C GLU A 6 -12.00 -28.61 13.63
N GLN A 7 -10.92 -28.55 14.41
CA GLN A 7 -10.04 -27.38 14.48
C GLN A 7 -9.39 -27.03 13.14
N THR A 8 -8.96 -28.04 12.37
CA THR A 8 -8.38 -27.84 11.04
C THR A 8 -9.42 -27.29 10.08
N LYS A 9 -10.66 -27.75 10.12
CA LYS A 9 -11.77 -27.28 9.28
C LYS A 9 -12.18 -25.83 9.60
N TYR A 10 -12.20 -25.45 10.88
CA TYR A 10 -12.44 -24.06 11.30
C TYR A 10 -11.29 -23.11 10.88
N SER A 11 -10.05 -23.55 11.02
CA SER A 11 -8.88 -22.80 10.57
C SER A 11 -8.92 -22.56 9.06
N LEU A 12 -9.22 -23.58 8.26
CA LEU A 12 -9.29 -23.48 6.81
C LEU A 12 -10.42 -22.54 6.35
N LYS A 13 -11.61 -22.65 6.95
CA LYS A 13 -12.73 -21.73 6.65
C LYS A 13 -12.36 -20.28 6.92
N ARG A 14 -11.73 -19.99 8.07
CA ARG A 14 -11.30 -18.64 8.44
C ARG A 14 -10.27 -18.09 7.47
N THR A 15 -9.33 -18.91 7.03
CA THR A 15 -8.29 -18.55 6.05
C THR A 15 -8.90 -18.23 4.68
N LEU A 16 -9.86 -19.05 4.21
CA LEU A 16 -10.57 -18.82 2.96
C LEU A 16 -11.41 -17.54 3.00
N VAL A 17 -12.12 -17.28 4.10
CA VAL A 17 -12.91 -16.03 4.26
C VAL A 17 -12.01 -14.79 4.20
N LYS A 18 -10.85 -14.81 4.87
CA LYS A 18 -9.88 -13.72 4.83
C LYS A 18 -9.35 -13.48 3.40
N ALA A 19 -8.98 -14.54 2.69
CA ALA A 19 -8.52 -14.46 1.31
C ALA A 19 -9.63 -13.92 0.39
N PHE A 20 -10.87 -14.34 0.58
CA PHE A 20 -12.03 -13.84 -0.16
C PHE A 20 -12.25 -12.33 0.07
N ILE A 21 -12.13 -11.86 1.33
CA ILE A 21 -12.23 -10.43 1.65
C ILE A 21 -11.13 -9.63 0.92
N LEU A 22 -9.88 -10.12 0.89
CA LEU A 22 -8.80 -9.46 0.18
C LEU A 22 -9.06 -9.38 -1.33
N ILE A 23 -9.52 -10.48 -1.94
CA ILE A 23 -9.87 -10.53 -3.36
C ILE A 23 -11.05 -9.59 -3.65
N ALA A 24 -12.07 -9.59 -2.80
CA ALA A 24 -13.22 -8.69 -2.93
C ALA A 24 -12.80 -7.23 -2.85
N LEU A 25 -11.88 -6.87 -1.95
CA LEU A 25 -11.32 -5.53 -1.83
C LEU A 25 -10.63 -5.10 -3.13
N ILE A 26 -9.83 -5.98 -3.74
CA ILE A 26 -9.16 -5.71 -5.03
C ILE A 26 -10.20 -5.52 -6.15
N ILE A 27 -11.19 -6.42 -6.23
CA ILE A 27 -12.25 -6.34 -7.25
C ILE A 27 -13.05 -5.04 -7.11
N VAL A 28 -13.46 -4.69 -5.88
CA VAL A 28 -14.19 -3.45 -5.61
C VAL A 28 -13.36 -2.22 -5.97
N SER A 29 -12.06 -2.23 -5.65
CA SER A 29 -11.16 -1.12 -6.01
C SER A 29 -11.04 -0.94 -7.53
N VAL A 30 -10.87 -2.03 -8.26
CA VAL A 30 -10.83 -2.02 -9.73
C VAL A 30 -12.19 -1.55 -10.31
N TYR A 31 -13.30 -2.03 -9.76
CA TYR A 31 -14.64 -1.60 -10.17
C TYR A 31 -14.86 -0.11 -9.95
N LEU A 32 -14.50 0.41 -8.77
CA LEU A 32 -14.58 1.83 -8.47
C LEU A 32 -13.75 2.68 -9.45
N LEU A 33 -12.55 2.22 -9.81
CA LEU A 33 -11.70 2.93 -10.78
C LEU A 33 -12.27 2.93 -12.20
N GLN A 34 -12.94 1.85 -12.61
CA GLN A 34 -13.41 1.72 -14.01
C GLN A 34 -14.81 2.26 -14.24
N PHE A 35 -15.69 2.09 -13.26
CA PHE A 35 -17.14 2.28 -13.45
C PHE A 35 -17.74 3.43 -12.63
N THR A 36 -16.94 4.12 -11.80
CA THR A 36 -17.43 5.26 -11.03
C THR A 36 -16.68 6.53 -11.36
N SER A 37 -17.31 7.69 -11.06
CA SER A 37 -16.71 9.02 -11.22
C SER A 37 -15.56 9.32 -10.24
N VAL A 38 -14.99 8.30 -9.58
CA VAL A 38 -13.81 8.46 -8.73
C VAL A 38 -12.66 9.10 -9.49
N LYS A 39 -12.54 8.81 -10.80
CA LYS A 39 -11.54 9.46 -11.66
C LYS A 39 -11.72 10.98 -11.74
N ASP A 40 -12.96 11.46 -11.71
CA ASP A 40 -13.28 12.87 -11.81
C ASP A 40 -12.89 13.63 -10.54
N PHE A 41 -12.88 12.92 -9.39
CA PHE A 41 -12.34 13.45 -8.13
C PHE A 41 -10.82 13.41 -8.04
N LEU A 42 -10.15 12.57 -8.85
CA LEU A 42 -8.70 12.45 -8.91
C LEU A 42 -8.12 13.44 -9.95
N THR A 43 -8.69 14.65 -10.03
CA THR A 43 -8.15 15.75 -10.82
C THR A 43 -7.60 16.84 -9.90
N PRO A 44 -6.57 17.60 -10.33
CA PRO A 44 -6.03 18.72 -9.54
C PRO A 44 -7.10 19.73 -9.15
N GLU A 45 -8.04 20.02 -10.06
CA GLU A 45 -9.10 21.02 -9.88
C GLU A 45 -10.16 20.57 -8.86
N ALA A 46 -10.60 19.30 -8.93
CA ALA A 46 -11.62 18.79 -8.02
C ALA A 46 -11.05 18.61 -6.61
N LEU A 47 -9.88 17.98 -6.51
CA LEU A 47 -9.21 17.78 -5.23
C LEU A 47 -8.73 19.10 -4.63
N GLY A 48 -8.24 20.03 -5.47
CA GLY A 48 -7.83 21.38 -5.04
C GLY A 48 -8.98 22.13 -4.37
N ARG A 49 -10.15 22.21 -5.02
CA ARG A 49 -11.34 22.85 -4.43
C ARG A 49 -11.79 22.22 -3.12
N PHE A 50 -11.72 20.89 -3.03
CA PHE A 50 -12.07 20.18 -1.80
C PHE A 50 -11.09 20.49 -0.66
N LEU A 51 -9.79 20.56 -0.97
CA LEU A 51 -8.74 20.86 -0.01
C LEU A 51 -8.78 22.35 0.41
N GLU A 52 -9.05 23.27 -0.51
CA GLU A 52 -9.27 24.69 -0.19
C GLU A 52 -10.41 24.88 0.81
N ALA A 53 -11.53 24.16 0.62
CA ALA A 53 -12.66 24.18 1.56
C ALA A 53 -12.28 23.60 2.95
N SER A 54 -11.25 22.73 3.02
CA SER A 54 -10.73 22.16 4.27
C SER A 54 -9.84 23.14 5.06
N GLY A 55 -9.41 24.24 4.46
CA GLY A 55 -8.62 25.30 5.08
C GLY A 55 -7.35 24.78 5.77
N PHE A 56 -7.19 25.07 7.06
CA PHE A 56 -6.02 24.66 7.85
C PHE A 56 -5.81 23.13 7.88
N TRP A 57 -6.86 22.34 7.74
CA TRP A 57 -6.82 20.88 7.76
C TRP A 57 -6.45 20.25 6.42
N ALA A 58 -6.30 21.03 5.33
CA ALA A 58 -6.04 20.52 4.00
C ALA A 58 -4.85 19.54 3.92
N PRO A 59 -3.69 19.79 4.56
CA PRO A 59 -2.58 18.83 4.54
C PRO A 59 -2.93 17.47 5.15
N LEU A 60 -3.62 17.48 6.31
CA LEU A 60 -4.02 16.24 6.98
C LEU A 60 -5.05 15.46 6.16
N VAL A 61 -6.04 16.16 5.61
CA VAL A 61 -7.05 15.57 4.73
C VAL A 61 -6.40 14.94 3.50
N PHE A 62 -5.45 15.62 2.87
CA PHE A 62 -4.69 15.10 1.74
C PHE A 62 -3.89 13.83 2.12
N ILE A 63 -3.18 13.85 3.25
CA ILE A 63 -2.43 12.67 3.74
C ILE A 63 -3.35 11.48 3.92
N LEU A 64 -4.55 11.68 4.50
CA LEU A 64 -5.53 10.61 4.70
C LEU A 64 -6.10 10.08 3.39
N ILE A 65 -6.41 10.96 2.42
CA ILE A 65 -6.86 10.57 1.08
C ILE A 65 -5.78 9.77 0.38
N HIS A 66 -4.53 10.24 0.40
CA HIS A 66 -3.40 9.56 -0.22
C HIS A 66 -3.13 8.18 0.42
N ALA A 67 -3.12 8.10 1.75
CA ALA A 67 -2.96 6.83 2.46
C ALA A 67 -4.10 5.84 2.17
N SER A 68 -5.35 6.32 2.15
CA SER A 68 -6.52 5.49 1.83
C SER A 68 -6.48 4.98 0.40
N SER A 69 -6.04 5.80 -0.55
CA SER A 69 -5.91 5.42 -1.95
C SER A 69 -4.96 4.24 -2.14
N ILE A 70 -3.84 4.22 -1.42
CA ILE A 70 -2.87 3.12 -1.44
C ILE A 70 -3.48 1.83 -0.89
N CYS A 71 -4.23 1.92 0.22
CA CYS A 71 -4.95 0.77 0.78
C CYS A 71 -6.03 0.23 -0.18
N LEU A 72 -6.63 1.08 -0.99
CA LEU A 72 -7.69 0.75 -1.95
C LEU A 72 -7.17 0.43 -3.36
N PHE A 73 -5.88 0.16 -3.54
CA PHE A 73 -5.28 -0.12 -4.86
C PHE A 73 -5.45 1.00 -5.90
N LEU A 74 -5.76 2.22 -5.48
CA LEU A 74 -5.84 3.35 -6.40
C LEU A 74 -4.43 3.81 -6.83
N PRO A 75 -4.28 4.43 -8.02
CA PRO A 75 -2.97 4.87 -8.51
C PRO A 75 -2.40 6.01 -7.66
N ALA A 76 -1.52 5.68 -6.72
CA ALA A 76 -0.89 6.66 -5.81
C ALA A 76 -0.06 7.72 -6.55
N SER A 77 0.50 7.39 -7.72
CA SER A 77 1.28 8.31 -8.55
C SER A 77 0.48 9.54 -9.01
N ILE A 78 -0.81 9.37 -9.31
CA ILE A 78 -1.69 10.48 -9.68
C ILE A 78 -1.80 11.47 -8.51
N LEU A 79 -2.09 10.97 -7.30
CA LEU A 79 -2.19 11.81 -6.11
C LEU A 79 -0.86 12.44 -5.71
N THR A 80 0.27 11.77 -6.02
CA THR A 80 1.61 12.32 -5.80
C THR A 80 1.81 13.60 -6.63
N VAL A 81 1.49 13.55 -7.92
CA VAL A 81 1.60 14.71 -8.83
C VAL A 81 0.60 15.80 -8.41
N ILE A 82 -0.64 15.44 -8.09
CA ILE A 82 -1.65 16.40 -7.63
C ILE A 82 -1.21 17.08 -6.32
N GLY A 83 -0.67 16.33 -5.38
CA GLY A 83 -0.14 16.88 -4.13
C GLY A 83 0.98 17.89 -4.34
N ALA A 84 1.89 17.60 -5.28
CA ALA A 84 2.95 18.54 -5.68
C ALA A 84 2.39 19.80 -6.35
N ALA A 85 1.37 19.66 -7.20
CA ALA A 85 0.72 20.79 -7.87
C ALA A 85 -0.03 21.72 -6.89
N ILE A 86 -0.69 21.16 -5.86
CA ILE A 86 -1.48 21.93 -4.89
C ILE A 86 -0.60 22.57 -3.81
N PHE A 87 0.33 21.80 -3.22
CA PHE A 87 1.12 22.23 -2.06
C PHE A 87 2.54 22.71 -2.44
N GLY A 88 2.89 22.65 -3.73
CA GLY A 88 4.24 22.90 -4.20
C GLY A 88 5.19 21.73 -3.97
N ALA A 89 6.37 21.76 -4.62
CA ALA A 89 7.30 20.63 -4.65
C ALA A 89 7.76 20.18 -3.25
N TYR A 90 8.10 21.10 -2.35
CA TYR A 90 8.64 20.78 -1.02
C TYR A 90 7.57 20.26 -0.06
N TRP A 91 6.50 21.01 0.15
CA TRP A 91 5.42 20.62 1.05
C TRP A 91 4.62 19.45 0.48
N GLY A 92 4.40 19.43 -0.84
CA GLY A 92 3.78 18.30 -1.53
C GLY A 92 4.58 17.02 -1.35
N PHE A 93 5.92 17.08 -1.50
CA PHE A 93 6.80 15.94 -1.20
C PHE A 93 6.60 15.43 0.24
N LEU A 94 6.63 16.32 1.23
CA LEU A 94 6.49 15.93 2.64
C LEU A 94 5.15 15.24 2.92
N TYR A 95 4.04 15.83 2.45
CA TYR A 95 2.70 15.27 2.68
C TYR A 95 2.48 13.96 1.93
N VAL A 96 2.96 13.88 0.69
CA VAL A 96 2.94 12.63 -0.10
C VAL A 96 3.77 11.55 0.58
N TRP A 97 4.97 11.87 1.05
CA TRP A 97 5.85 10.92 1.73
C TRP A 97 5.22 10.36 3.02
N ILE A 98 4.66 11.24 3.86
CA ILE A 98 3.93 10.81 5.07
C ILE A 98 2.73 9.93 4.70
N GLY A 99 1.91 10.36 3.75
CA GLY A 99 0.76 9.60 3.26
C GLY A 99 1.15 8.26 2.65
N ALA A 100 2.27 8.21 1.91
CA ALA A 100 2.79 6.98 1.34
C ALA A 100 3.23 5.97 2.41
N ILE A 101 3.92 6.41 3.47
CA ILE A 101 4.33 5.54 4.57
C ILE A 101 3.12 5.02 5.33
N ILE A 102 2.16 5.88 5.67
CA ILE A 102 0.92 5.49 6.37
C ILE A 102 0.12 4.51 5.51
N GLY A 103 -0.10 4.83 4.24
CA GLY A 103 -0.85 3.98 3.31
C GLY A 103 -0.16 2.64 3.04
N ALA A 104 1.16 2.64 2.85
CA ALA A 104 1.94 1.42 2.69
C ALA A 104 1.87 0.53 3.93
N SER A 105 1.98 1.11 5.12
CA SER A 105 1.83 0.41 6.40
C SER A 105 0.43 -0.19 6.55
N GLY A 106 -0.62 0.57 6.21
CA GLY A 106 -2.00 0.10 6.20
C GLY A 106 -2.20 -1.07 5.24
N ALA A 107 -1.77 -0.93 3.98
CA ALA A 107 -1.84 -1.97 2.96
C ALA A 107 -1.08 -3.24 3.37
N PHE A 108 0.12 -3.08 3.96
CA PHE A 108 0.90 -4.18 4.50
C PHE A 108 0.17 -4.91 5.63
N LEU A 109 -0.42 -4.21 6.59
CA LEU A 109 -1.16 -4.81 7.69
C LEU A 109 -2.44 -5.51 7.21
N ILE A 110 -3.17 -4.90 6.27
CA ILE A 110 -4.34 -5.51 5.63
C ILE A 110 -3.94 -6.81 4.94
N GLY A 111 -2.93 -6.79 4.08
CA GLY A 111 -2.46 -7.97 3.38
C GLY A 111 -1.94 -9.04 4.32
N ARG A 112 -1.22 -8.67 5.39
CA ARG A 112 -0.71 -9.59 6.40
C ARG A 112 -1.82 -10.28 7.18
N THR A 113 -2.85 -9.55 7.58
CA THR A 113 -3.95 -10.12 8.37
C THR A 113 -4.91 -10.96 7.53
N LEU A 114 -5.09 -10.59 6.25
CA LEU A 114 -6.04 -11.25 5.36
C LEU A 114 -5.43 -12.36 4.49
N GLY A 115 -4.21 -12.15 3.99
CA GLY A 115 -3.64 -12.99 2.92
C GLY A 115 -2.55 -13.96 3.35
N ARG A 116 -1.76 -13.66 4.38
CA ARG A 116 -0.55 -14.43 4.71
C ARG A 116 -0.82 -15.90 5.02
N ASP A 117 -1.83 -16.20 5.82
CA ASP A 117 -2.15 -17.59 6.21
C ASP A 117 -2.54 -18.43 4.98
N PHE A 118 -3.26 -17.80 4.04
CA PHE A 118 -3.66 -18.44 2.78
C PHE A 118 -2.44 -18.73 1.89
N VAL A 119 -1.59 -17.74 1.67
CA VAL A 119 -0.38 -17.89 0.85
C VAL A 119 0.59 -18.88 1.49
N ALA A 120 0.79 -18.82 2.80
CA ALA A 120 1.64 -19.78 3.52
C ALA A 120 1.17 -21.22 3.35
N SER A 121 -0.15 -21.47 3.22
CA SER A 121 -0.70 -22.80 2.96
C SER A 121 -0.46 -23.31 1.53
N LEU A 122 -0.24 -22.40 0.56
CA LEU A 122 0.00 -22.72 -0.84
C LEU A 122 1.51 -22.80 -1.18
N ILE A 123 2.35 -22.18 -0.37
CA ILE A 123 3.79 -22.08 -0.62
C ILE A 123 4.47 -23.41 -0.34
N GLY A 124 5.05 -24.01 -1.39
CA GLY A 124 5.88 -25.19 -1.28
C GLY A 124 7.29 -24.91 -0.71
N ALA A 125 8.04 -25.99 -0.40
CA ALA A 125 9.37 -25.95 0.22
C ALA A 125 10.40 -25.05 -0.52
N LYS A 126 10.28 -24.90 -1.84
CA LYS A 126 11.18 -24.05 -2.65
C LYS A 126 11.04 -22.57 -2.30
N ILE A 127 9.83 -22.08 -2.07
CA ILE A 127 9.57 -20.67 -1.78
C ILE A 127 9.91 -20.34 -0.33
N LYS A 128 9.84 -21.34 0.59
CA LYS A 128 10.24 -21.16 1.98
C LYS A 128 11.67 -20.62 2.14
N LYS A 129 12.62 -21.06 1.29
CA LYS A 129 14.00 -20.58 1.32
C LYS A 129 14.12 -19.08 1.03
N TYR A 130 13.32 -18.57 0.07
CA TYR A 130 13.27 -17.13 -0.24
C TYR A 130 12.61 -16.33 0.88
N ASP A 131 11.55 -16.88 1.48
CA ASP A 131 10.84 -16.27 2.60
C ASP A 131 11.74 -16.16 3.85
N ASP A 132 12.55 -17.19 4.13
CA ASP A 132 13.55 -17.18 5.21
C ASP A 132 14.71 -16.20 4.93
N ALA A 133 15.08 -15.98 3.67
CA ALA A 133 16.09 -14.99 3.29
C ALA A 133 15.54 -13.55 3.46
N ILE A 134 14.29 -13.31 3.09
CA ILE A 134 13.60 -12.04 3.30
C ILE A 134 13.44 -11.74 4.78
N GLU A 135 13.16 -12.75 5.62
CA GLU A 135 13.08 -12.58 7.08
C GLU A 135 14.38 -12.07 7.68
N ARG A 136 15.54 -12.56 7.19
CA ARG A 136 16.86 -12.17 7.71
C ARG A 136 17.32 -10.80 7.22
N ASN A 137 16.97 -10.42 5.98
CA ASN A 137 17.43 -9.19 5.32
C ASN A 137 16.23 -8.31 4.91
N GLY A 138 15.24 -8.19 5.80
CA GLY A 138 13.96 -7.57 5.49
C GLY A 138 14.08 -6.12 5.06
N PHE A 139 14.79 -5.31 5.83
CA PHE A 139 15.03 -3.89 5.51
C PHE A 139 15.70 -3.71 4.15
N GLU A 140 16.82 -4.40 3.91
CA GLU A 140 17.58 -4.30 2.66
C GLU A 140 16.75 -4.74 1.46
N THR A 141 16.01 -5.84 1.62
CA THR A 141 15.13 -6.35 0.57
C THR A 141 14.09 -5.31 0.18
N VAL A 142 13.38 -4.73 1.14
CA VAL A 142 12.37 -3.72 0.88
C VAL A 142 12.99 -2.47 0.29
N PHE A 143 14.09 -1.99 0.85
CA PHE A 143 14.80 -0.80 0.40
C PHE A 143 15.22 -0.92 -1.07
N TYR A 144 15.91 -2.01 -1.45
CA TYR A 144 16.34 -2.21 -2.83
C TYR A 144 15.16 -2.37 -3.80
N LEU A 145 14.10 -3.09 -3.41
CA LEU A 145 12.89 -3.21 -4.23
C LEU A 145 12.22 -1.85 -4.49
N ARG A 146 12.30 -0.92 -3.54
CA ARG A 146 11.84 0.46 -3.73
C ARG A 146 12.74 1.26 -4.67
N LEU A 147 14.06 1.10 -4.57
CA LEU A 147 15.02 1.79 -5.45
C LEU A 147 14.88 1.37 -6.91
N ILE A 148 14.64 0.09 -7.20
CA ILE A 148 14.42 -0.39 -8.57
C ILE A 148 12.99 -0.10 -9.08
N ASN A 149 12.22 0.68 -8.33
CA ASN A 149 10.91 1.20 -8.68
C ASN A 149 9.86 0.12 -9.01
N VAL A 150 9.85 -0.97 -8.23
CA VAL A 150 8.78 -1.96 -8.29
C VAL A 150 7.44 -1.26 -8.00
N PRO A 151 6.35 -1.58 -8.73
CA PRO A 151 5.06 -0.91 -8.55
C PRO A 151 4.62 -0.87 -7.09
N PHE A 152 4.24 0.34 -6.61
CA PHE A 152 4.12 0.66 -5.19
C PHE A 152 3.10 -0.23 -4.46
N THR A 153 1.87 -0.28 -4.95
CA THR A 153 0.78 -1.02 -4.28
C THR A 153 0.96 -2.54 -4.35
N PRO A 154 1.30 -3.16 -5.49
CA PRO A 154 1.65 -4.58 -5.54
C PRO A 154 2.77 -4.97 -4.58
N LEU A 155 3.80 -4.13 -4.43
CA LEU A 155 4.89 -4.40 -3.50
C LEU A 155 4.42 -4.39 -2.04
N ASN A 156 3.55 -3.45 -1.64
CA ASN A 156 3.00 -3.38 -0.29
C ASN A 156 2.30 -4.68 0.10
N TYR A 157 1.40 -5.14 -0.76
CA TYR A 157 0.66 -6.38 -0.53
C TYR A 157 1.54 -7.62 -0.70
N GLY A 158 2.45 -7.64 -1.67
CA GLY A 158 3.41 -8.73 -1.88
C GLY A 158 4.30 -8.96 -0.65
N MET A 159 4.92 -7.90 -0.11
CA MET A 159 5.76 -7.99 1.08
C MET A 159 4.97 -8.37 2.34
N SER A 160 3.69 -8.02 2.41
CA SER A 160 2.82 -8.42 3.52
C SER A 160 2.64 -9.93 3.64
N LEU A 161 2.75 -10.66 2.53
CA LEU A 161 2.59 -12.11 2.46
C LEU A 161 3.88 -12.87 2.84
N THR A 162 5.03 -12.18 2.87
CA THR A 162 6.33 -12.73 3.26
C THR A 162 6.53 -12.68 4.79
N LYS A 163 7.68 -13.18 5.26
CA LYS A 163 8.07 -13.13 6.67
C LYS A 163 8.75 -11.83 7.10
N VAL A 164 8.86 -10.82 6.21
CA VAL A 164 9.49 -9.54 6.55
C VAL A 164 8.88 -8.93 7.81
N HIS A 165 9.70 -8.42 8.71
CA HIS A 165 9.19 -7.73 9.89
C HIS A 165 8.58 -6.37 9.54
N PHE A 166 7.55 -5.94 10.28
CA PHE A 166 6.87 -4.68 10.03
C PHE A 166 7.83 -3.48 10.07
N TRP A 167 8.75 -3.44 11.00
CA TRP A 167 9.70 -2.34 11.13
C TRP A 167 10.73 -2.30 9.99
N ASP A 168 11.19 -3.46 9.52
CA ASP A 168 12.06 -3.55 8.34
C ASP A 168 11.34 -3.03 7.10
N TYR A 169 10.08 -3.42 6.95
CA TYR A 169 9.23 -2.93 5.88
C TYR A 169 8.97 -1.42 5.98
N PHE A 170 8.66 -0.91 7.18
CA PHE A 170 8.37 0.50 7.44
C PHE A 170 9.57 1.39 7.09
N PHE A 171 10.74 1.11 7.67
CA PHE A 171 11.95 1.90 7.42
C PHE A 171 12.50 1.71 6.01
N GLY A 172 12.49 0.49 5.48
CA GLY A 172 12.91 0.19 4.11
C GLY A 172 12.03 0.91 3.08
N THR A 173 10.70 0.98 3.33
CA THR A 173 9.79 1.76 2.50
C THR A 173 10.05 3.25 2.66
N GLY A 174 10.09 3.77 3.89
CA GLY A 174 10.25 5.19 4.18
C GLY A 174 11.48 5.81 3.53
N LEU A 175 12.62 5.10 3.58
CA LEU A 175 13.87 5.54 2.96
C LEU A 175 13.90 5.25 1.45
N GLY A 176 13.43 4.07 1.03
CA GLY A 176 13.55 3.63 -0.36
C GLY A 176 12.68 4.43 -1.34
N VAL A 177 11.54 4.98 -0.89
CA VAL A 177 10.67 5.78 -1.76
C VAL A 177 11.11 7.24 -1.92
N VAL A 178 12.03 7.75 -1.08
CA VAL A 178 12.42 9.17 -1.06
C VAL A 178 12.85 9.65 -2.44
N ILE A 179 13.73 8.93 -3.11
CA ILE A 179 14.28 9.32 -4.41
C ILE A 179 13.16 9.38 -5.47
N GLY A 180 12.34 8.33 -5.55
CA GLY A 180 11.24 8.26 -6.53
C GLY A 180 10.18 9.35 -6.30
N LEU A 181 9.80 9.58 -5.05
CA LEU A 181 8.84 10.62 -4.70
C LEU A 181 9.40 12.02 -4.93
N PHE A 182 10.68 12.25 -4.59
CA PHE A 182 11.34 13.52 -4.83
C PHE A 182 11.32 13.87 -6.32
N ILE A 183 11.71 12.94 -7.19
CA ILE A 183 11.67 13.13 -8.63
C ILE A 183 10.24 13.45 -9.10
N LEU A 184 9.24 12.68 -8.68
CA LEU A 184 7.85 12.86 -9.11
C LEU A 184 7.25 14.18 -8.63
N THR A 185 7.54 14.61 -7.40
CA THR A 185 7.00 15.86 -6.86
C THR A 185 7.67 17.10 -7.47
N PHE A 186 8.97 17.03 -7.77
CA PHE A 186 9.68 18.15 -8.40
C PHE A 186 9.34 18.27 -9.89
N LEU A 187 9.14 17.17 -10.60
CA LEU A 187 8.69 17.20 -12.00
C LEU A 187 7.19 17.52 -12.13
N GLY A 188 6.38 17.13 -11.14
CA GLY A 188 4.93 17.39 -11.16
C GLY A 188 4.53 18.75 -10.60
N GLY A 189 5.41 19.43 -9.86
CA GLY A 189 5.17 20.76 -9.27
C GLY A 189 5.80 21.92 -10.05
N SER A 190 6.45 21.67 -11.20
CA SER A 190 7.00 22.64 -12.15
C SER A 190 6.05 22.80 -13.33
#